data_f41ec16e9ef400e3a1ab58e359846b58
#
_entry.id   f41ec16e9ef400e3a1ab58e359846b58
#
_cell.length_a   1.000
_cell.length_b   1.000
_cell.length_c   1.000
_cell.angle_alpha   90.00
_cell.angle_beta   90.00
_cell.angle_gamma   90.00
#
_symmetry.space_group_name_H-M   'P 1'
#
loop_
_entity.id
_entity.type
_entity.pdbx_description
1 polymer ?
#
loop_
_entity_poly.entity_id
_entity_poly.type
_entity_poly.pdbx_seq_one_letter_code
_entity_poly.pdbx_strand_id
1 'polypeptide(L)'
;DVRFRNGRSLGRVEEGFGASLKPGDTIRFAGMDLEVEAIRDLELIVRAAKKTGQIPSYMGARMPLTTHLGDRVRTMLADRAGWGRFPDDVREWLEMQDWRSHLPAPGRLLVESFPHRKLEYTAYYTFEGWNANQSLGMLITRRMEDRGLGPLGFIANDYTLAVWGLKPV
;
A
#
# COMPACT_ATOMS: atom_id res chain seq x y z
N ASP A 1 8.09 10.56 -20.14
CA ASP A 1 8.70 9.85 -21.29
C ASP A 1 10.16 9.52 -21.00
N VAL A 2 10.66 8.38 -21.52
CA VAL A 2 12.07 7.96 -21.46
C VAL A 2 12.66 8.07 -22.86
N ARG A 3 13.73 8.86 -23.02
CA ARG A 3 14.36 9.11 -24.34
C ARG A 3 15.87 9.12 -24.25
N PHE A 4 16.49 8.67 -25.31
CA PHE A 4 17.93 8.93 -25.54
C PHE A 4 18.18 10.39 -25.92
N ARG A 5 19.40 10.88 -25.68
CA ARG A 5 19.84 12.23 -26.05
C ARG A 5 19.64 12.58 -27.53
N ASN A 6 19.67 11.58 -28.42
CA ASN A 6 19.40 11.75 -29.84
C ASN A 6 17.91 11.86 -30.20
N GLY A 7 17.00 11.90 -29.20
CA GLY A 7 15.56 12.04 -29.38
C GLY A 7 14.81 10.72 -29.56
N ARG A 8 15.50 9.57 -29.64
CA ARG A 8 14.82 8.25 -29.75
C ARG A 8 14.07 7.96 -28.47
N SER A 9 12.73 7.83 -28.57
CA SER A 9 11.87 7.44 -27.45
C SER A 9 11.95 5.93 -27.20
N LEU A 10 11.94 5.55 -25.93
CA LEU A 10 11.93 4.17 -25.45
C LEU A 10 10.57 3.77 -24.87
N GLY A 11 9.74 4.74 -24.51
CA GLY A 11 8.44 4.51 -23.87
C GLY A 11 8.18 5.46 -22.70
N ARG A 12 7.26 5.05 -21.83
CA ARG A 12 6.83 5.86 -20.67
C ARG A 12 7.03 5.09 -19.37
N VAL A 13 7.42 5.79 -18.34
CA VAL A 13 7.40 5.33 -16.95
C VAL A 13 6.34 6.10 -16.18
N GLU A 14 5.88 5.54 -15.09
CA GLU A 14 4.95 6.22 -14.18
C GLU A 14 5.59 7.48 -13.60
N GLU A 15 4.81 8.54 -13.46
CA GLU A 15 5.29 9.85 -13.00
C GLU A 15 5.94 9.77 -11.62
N GLY A 16 5.33 9.03 -10.68
CA GLY A 16 5.87 8.84 -9.33
C GLY A 16 7.24 8.17 -9.33
N PHE A 17 7.45 7.16 -10.19
CA PHE A 17 8.77 6.55 -10.36
C PHE A 17 9.75 7.54 -10.99
N GLY A 18 9.35 8.23 -12.06
CA GLY A 18 10.19 9.24 -12.73
C GLY A 18 10.62 10.36 -11.78
N ALA A 19 9.72 10.83 -10.92
CA ALA A 19 9.99 11.88 -9.94
C ALA A 19 10.96 11.46 -8.82
N SER A 20 11.08 10.15 -8.55
CA SER A 20 12.01 9.61 -7.55
C SER A 20 13.45 9.52 -8.02
N LEU A 21 13.68 9.63 -9.35
CA LEU A 21 14.98 9.48 -9.96
C LEU A 21 15.79 10.79 -9.95
N LYS A 22 17.12 10.64 -9.99
CA LYS A 22 18.08 11.75 -10.10
C LYS A 22 19.08 11.47 -11.22
N PRO A 23 19.70 12.49 -11.81
CA PRO A 23 20.83 12.29 -12.72
C PRO A 23 21.92 11.44 -12.06
N GLY A 24 22.40 10.42 -12.77
CA GLY A 24 23.33 9.40 -12.28
C GLY A 24 22.66 8.10 -11.81
N ASP A 25 21.36 8.10 -11.56
CA ASP A 25 20.64 6.86 -11.23
C ASP A 25 20.56 5.93 -12.44
N THR A 26 20.58 4.63 -12.18
CA THR A 26 20.43 3.61 -13.22
C THR A 26 19.07 2.92 -13.11
N ILE A 27 18.46 2.69 -14.27
CA ILE A 27 17.16 1.99 -14.38
C ILE A 27 17.28 0.89 -15.43
N ARG A 28 16.51 -0.17 -15.25
CA ARG A 28 16.31 -1.21 -16.26
C ARG A 28 14.96 -1.00 -16.93
N PHE A 29 15.02 -0.53 -18.19
CA PHE A 29 13.81 -0.19 -18.94
C PHE A 29 13.92 -0.61 -20.40
N ALA A 30 12.81 -1.06 -21.01
CA ALA A 30 12.77 -1.56 -22.38
C ALA A 30 13.85 -2.62 -22.70
N GLY A 31 14.16 -3.50 -21.72
CA GLY A 31 15.18 -4.54 -21.87
C GLY A 31 16.63 -4.06 -21.79
N MET A 32 16.86 -2.79 -21.47
CA MET A 32 18.18 -2.16 -21.42
C MET A 32 18.49 -1.61 -20.03
N ASP A 33 19.77 -1.62 -19.67
CA ASP A 33 20.25 -0.90 -18.50
C ASP A 33 20.63 0.52 -18.95
N LEU A 34 20.01 1.52 -18.30
CA LEU A 34 20.06 2.92 -18.69
C LEU A 34 20.45 3.77 -17.48
N GLU A 35 21.28 4.80 -17.71
CA GLU A 35 21.62 5.81 -16.73
C GLU A 35 20.87 7.10 -17.06
N VAL A 36 20.27 7.73 -16.07
CA VAL A 36 19.59 9.02 -16.18
C VAL A 36 20.64 10.12 -16.28
N GLU A 37 20.68 10.82 -17.41
CA GLU A 37 21.58 11.97 -17.61
C GLU A 37 20.94 13.29 -17.16
N ALA A 38 19.64 13.44 -17.46
CA ALA A 38 18.90 14.65 -17.11
C ALA A 38 17.40 14.35 -17.01
N ILE A 39 16.69 15.19 -16.27
CA ILE A 39 15.22 15.21 -16.19
C ILE A 39 14.76 16.60 -16.61
N ARG A 40 13.97 16.70 -17.67
CA ARG A 40 13.46 17.98 -18.20
C ARG A 40 12.04 17.78 -18.72
N ASP A 41 11.13 18.65 -18.35
CA ASP A 41 9.77 18.72 -18.90
C ASP A 41 9.04 17.36 -18.94
N LEU A 42 9.11 16.58 -17.86
CA LEU A 42 8.57 15.21 -17.76
C LEU A 42 9.23 14.18 -18.69
N GLU A 43 10.42 14.48 -19.18
CA GLU A 43 11.26 13.57 -19.94
C GLU A 43 12.50 13.13 -19.15
N LEU A 44 12.74 11.83 -19.11
CA LEU A 44 13.97 11.23 -18.64
C LEU A 44 14.91 11.09 -19.83
N ILE A 45 15.97 11.88 -19.86
CA ILE A 45 17.03 11.74 -20.87
C ILE A 45 18.02 10.71 -20.33
N VAL A 46 18.22 9.65 -21.11
CA VAL A 46 19.01 8.50 -20.67
C VAL A 46 20.13 8.15 -21.67
N ARG A 47 21.15 7.44 -21.15
CA ARG A 47 22.18 6.77 -21.92
C ARG A 47 22.28 5.30 -21.53
N ALA A 48 22.93 4.47 -22.36
CA ALA A 48 23.22 3.10 -22.00
C ALA A 48 24.14 3.02 -20.76
N ALA A 49 23.81 2.15 -19.81
CA ALA A 49 24.59 1.91 -18.61
C ALA A 49 25.24 0.52 -18.64
N LYS A 50 26.33 0.37 -17.89
CA LYS A 50 27.01 -0.92 -17.69
C LYS A 50 26.54 -1.66 -16.42
N LYS A 51 25.82 -0.95 -15.54
CA LYS A 51 25.31 -1.50 -14.27
C LYS A 51 23.80 -1.67 -14.37
N THR A 52 23.30 -2.78 -13.87
CA THR A 52 21.85 -3.01 -13.72
C THR A 52 21.28 -2.03 -12.70
N GLY A 53 20.22 -1.35 -13.10
CA GLY A 53 19.55 -0.34 -12.30
C GLY A 53 18.23 -0.81 -11.70
N GLN A 54 17.52 0.13 -11.08
CA GLN A 54 16.19 -0.10 -10.53
C GLN A 54 15.20 -0.46 -11.64
N ILE A 55 14.32 -1.41 -11.36
CA ILE A 55 13.21 -1.74 -12.27
C ILE A 55 12.07 -0.77 -11.96
N PRO A 56 11.50 -0.07 -12.98
CA PRO A 56 10.34 0.77 -12.79
C PRO A 56 9.20 0.00 -12.13
N SER A 57 8.67 0.55 -11.05
CA SER A 57 7.44 0.05 -10.44
C SER A 57 6.25 0.77 -11.08
N TYR A 58 5.24 0.00 -11.46
CA TYR A 58 3.98 0.52 -11.95
C TYR A 58 2.93 0.28 -10.87
N MET A 59 2.47 1.33 -10.24
CA MET A 59 1.42 1.21 -9.21
C MET A 59 0.02 1.13 -9.82
N GLY A 60 -0.11 1.41 -11.12
CA GLY A 60 -1.39 1.45 -11.81
C GLY A 60 -2.31 2.56 -11.30
N ALA A 61 -3.45 2.73 -11.95
CA ALA A 61 -4.52 3.55 -11.40
C ALA A 61 -5.12 2.76 -10.20
N ARG A 62 -5.04 3.30 -8.99
CA ARG A 62 -5.77 2.75 -7.86
C ARG A 62 -7.26 2.88 -8.13
N MET A 63 -7.91 1.79 -8.47
CA MET A 63 -9.36 1.75 -8.47
C MET A 63 -9.83 1.78 -7.01
N PRO A 64 -10.64 2.79 -6.63
CA PRO A 64 -11.13 2.85 -5.26
C PRO A 64 -12.01 1.63 -4.95
N LEU A 65 -11.86 1.10 -3.74
CA LEU A 65 -12.76 0.09 -3.24
C LEU A 65 -14.19 0.68 -3.17
N THR A 66 -15.14 0.03 -3.80
CA THR A 66 -16.55 0.40 -3.65
C THR A 66 -17.10 -0.15 -2.33
N THR A 67 -18.01 0.55 -1.70
CA THR A 67 -18.70 0.09 -0.49
C THR A 67 -19.30 -1.32 -0.69
N HIS A 68 -19.91 -1.55 -1.86
CA HIS A 68 -20.48 -2.85 -2.21
C HIS A 68 -19.42 -3.97 -2.22
N LEU A 69 -18.24 -3.73 -2.77
CA LEU A 69 -17.15 -4.71 -2.77
C LEU A 69 -16.61 -4.92 -1.35
N GLY A 70 -16.43 -3.86 -0.58
CA GLY A 70 -16.00 -3.93 0.82
C GLY A 70 -16.94 -4.79 1.67
N ASP A 71 -18.25 -4.55 1.57
CA ASP A 71 -19.28 -5.32 2.26
C ASP A 71 -19.33 -6.78 1.81
N ARG A 72 -19.14 -7.02 0.51
CA ARG A 72 -19.08 -8.38 -0.03
C ARG A 72 -17.89 -9.15 0.52
N VAL A 73 -16.70 -8.56 0.55
CA VAL A 73 -15.51 -9.20 1.12
C VAL A 73 -15.72 -9.49 2.60
N ARG A 74 -16.23 -8.52 3.37
CA ARG A 74 -16.52 -8.69 4.80
C ARG A 74 -17.52 -9.83 5.05
N THR A 75 -18.55 -9.92 4.22
CA THR A 75 -19.53 -11.01 4.28
C THR A 75 -18.88 -12.37 4.00
N MET A 76 -18.02 -12.45 2.97
CA MET A 76 -17.30 -13.68 2.62
C MET A 76 -16.35 -14.13 3.73
N LEU A 77 -15.68 -13.22 4.41
CA LEU A 77 -14.83 -13.54 5.56
C LEU A 77 -15.64 -14.09 6.74
N ALA A 78 -16.84 -13.57 6.97
CA ALA A 78 -17.72 -14.02 8.06
C ALA A 78 -18.45 -15.32 7.77
N ASP A 79 -18.64 -15.69 6.49
CA ASP A 79 -19.37 -16.91 6.05
C ASP A 79 -18.44 -18.15 6.08
N ARG A 80 -18.16 -18.67 7.28
CA ARG A 80 -17.30 -19.85 7.45
C ARG A 80 -17.80 -21.07 6.68
N ALA A 81 -19.10 -21.26 6.56
CA ALA A 81 -19.68 -22.36 5.79
C ALA A 81 -19.39 -22.25 4.29
N GLY A 82 -19.18 -21.04 3.80
CA GLY A 82 -18.85 -20.77 2.41
C GLY A 82 -17.39 -20.95 2.05
N TRP A 83 -16.48 -21.10 3.02
CA TRP A 83 -15.03 -21.16 2.76
C TRP A 83 -14.59 -22.38 1.94
N GLY A 84 -15.36 -23.48 1.97
CA GLY A 84 -15.09 -24.65 1.11
C GLY A 84 -15.11 -24.37 -0.39
N ARG A 85 -15.57 -23.19 -0.82
CA ARG A 85 -15.55 -22.73 -2.22
C ARG A 85 -14.27 -22.00 -2.62
N PHE A 86 -13.43 -21.66 -1.64
CA PHE A 86 -12.16 -21.01 -1.91
C PHE A 86 -11.07 -22.03 -2.25
N PRO A 87 -9.99 -21.61 -2.93
CA PRO A 87 -8.78 -22.43 -3.06
C PRO A 87 -8.26 -22.86 -1.68
N ASP A 88 -7.63 -24.02 -1.62
CA ASP A 88 -7.17 -24.61 -0.37
C ASP A 88 -6.27 -23.69 0.45
N ASP A 89 -5.29 -23.04 -0.21
CA ASP A 89 -4.37 -22.08 0.43
C ASP A 89 -5.11 -20.91 1.11
N VAL A 90 -6.18 -20.42 0.46
CA VAL A 90 -7.00 -19.32 1.01
C VAL A 90 -7.83 -19.82 2.21
N ARG A 91 -8.41 -21.01 2.08
CA ARG A 91 -9.19 -21.61 3.17
C ARG A 91 -8.33 -21.87 4.40
N GLU A 92 -7.18 -22.50 4.24
CA GLU A 92 -6.23 -22.79 5.34
C GLU A 92 -5.78 -21.50 6.04
N TRP A 93 -5.52 -20.45 5.27
CA TRP A 93 -5.16 -19.15 5.83
C TRP A 93 -6.31 -18.53 6.65
N LEU A 94 -7.54 -18.60 6.16
CA LEU A 94 -8.72 -18.10 6.88
C LEU A 94 -9.00 -18.90 8.16
N GLU A 95 -8.90 -20.24 8.11
CA GLU A 95 -9.04 -21.13 9.26
C GLU A 95 -7.98 -20.83 10.33
N MET A 96 -6.72 -20.62 9.91
CA MET A 96 -5.64 -20.23 10.83
C MET A 96 -5.92 -18.86 11.47
N GLN A 97 -6.39 -17.90 10.69
CA GLN A 97 -6.71 -16.57 11.21
C GLN A 97 -7.88 -16.63 12.22
N ASP A 98 -8.93 -17.37 11.89
CA ASP A 98 -10.10 -17.56 12.77
C ASP A 98 -9.73 -18.29 14.08
N TRP A 99 -8.77 -19.20 14.02
CA TRP A 99 -8.26 -19.88 15.21
C TRP A 99 -7.43 -18.97 16.10
N ARG A 100 -6.67 -18.03 15.53
CA ARG A 100 -5.73 -17.18 16.29
C ARG A 100 -6.31 -15.85 16.73
N SER A 101 -7.32 -15.33 16.01
CA SER A 101 -7.90 -14.01 16.24
C SER A 101 -9.37 -14.00 15.81
N HIS A 102 -9.92 -12.82 15.69
CA HIS A 102 -11.25 -12.61 15.14
C HIS A 102 -11.17 -12.21 13.66
N LEU A 103 -12.24 -12.53 12.93
CA LEU A 103 -12.42 -12.06 11.56
C LEU A 103 -13.42 -10.91 11.51
N PRO A 104 -13.19 -9.93 10.61
CA PRO A 104 -14.15 -8.87 10.37
C PRO A 104 -15.52 -9.43 9.95
N ALA A 105 -16.59 -8.85 10.48
CA ALA A 105 -17.96 -9.27 10.18
C ALA A 105 -18.83 -8.05 9.84
N PRO A 106 -19.90 -8.22 9.04
CA PRO A 106 -20.85 -7.16 8.73
C PRO A 106 -21.42 -6.53 9.99
N GLY A 107 -21.60 -5.20 9.97
CA GLY A 107 -22.17 -4.43 11.08
C GLY A 107 -21.31 -4.30 12.33
N ARG A 108 -20.04 -4.73 12.27
CA ARG A 108 -19.07 -4.62 13.37
C ARG A 108 -17.74 -4.03 12.89
N LEU A 109 -17.13 -3.20 13.71
CA LEU A 109 -15.75 -2.77 13.54
C LEU A 109 -14.86 -3.67 14.40
N LEU A 110 -13.97 -4.42 13.74
CA LEU A 110 -12.90 -5.12 14.44
C LEU A 110 -11.76 -4.14 14.67
N VAL A 111 -11.30 -4.08 15.92
CA VAL A 111 -10.12 -3.31 16.33
C VAL A 111 -9.21 -4.24 17.12
N GLU A 112 -7.95 -4.29 16.74
CA GLU A 112 -6.92 -5.08 17.41
C GLU A 112 -5.78 -4.18 17.84
N SER A 113 -5.36 -4.30 19.11
CA SER A 113 -4.18 -3.64 19.64
C SER A 113 -3.14 -4.69 20.04
N PHE A 114 -1.90 -4.47 19.63
CA PHE A 114 -0.81 -5.40 19.88
C PHE A 114 0.55 -4.70 19.93
N PRO A 115 1.48 -5.17 20.78
CA PRO A 115 2.85 -4.72 20.74
C PRO A 115 3.61 -5.38 19.58
N HIS A 116 4.42 -4.59 18.88
CA HIS A 116 5.37 -5.12 17.91
C HIS A 116 6.70 -4.36 18.02
N ARG A 117 7.80 -5.11 18.27
CA ARG A 117 9.15 -4.59 18.56
C ARG A 117 9.16 -3.65 19.75
N LYS A 118 9.12 -2.40 19.71
CA LYS A 118 9.09 -1.45 20.84
C LYS A 118 7.95 -0.44 20.70
N LEU A 119 6.98 -0.76 19.87
CA LEU A 119 5.86 0.11 19.53
C LEU A 119 4.55 -0.61 19.79
N GLU A 120 3.53 0.18 20.07
CA GLU A 120 2.15 -0.27 20.21
C GLU A 120 1.39 0.05 18.92
N TYR A 121 0.71 -0.94 18.40
CA TYR A 121 -0.08 -0.84 17.18
C TYR A 121 -1.55 -1.02 17.49
N THR A 122 -2.39 -0.26 16.81
CA THR A 122 -3.84 -0.47 16.80
C THR A 122 -4.33 -0.49 15.36
N ALA A 123 -4.89 -1.61 14.95
CA ALA A 123 -5.44 -1.85 13.61
C ALA A 123 -6.97 -1.78 13.65
N TYR A 124 -7.54 -1.04 12.70
CA TYR A 124 -8.98 -0.87 12.51
C TYR A 124 -9.38 -1.47 11.17
N TYR A 125 -10.19 -2.51 11.15
CA TYR A 125 -10.63 -3.21 9.94
C TYR A 125 -11.93 -2.60 9.43
N THR A 126 -11.82 -1.48 8.75
CA THR A 126 -12.94 -0.62 8.36
C THR A 126 -13.65 -1.08 7.10
N PHE A 127 -12.92 -1.53 6.07
CA PHE A 127 -13.40 -1.85 4.71
C PHE A 127 -14.07 -0.67 3.98
N GLU A 128 -13.70 0.58 4.33
CA GLU A 128 -14.34 1.80 3.81
C GLU A 128 -13.55 2.45 2.66
N GLY A 129 -12.48 1.81 2.20
CA GLY A 129 -11.64 2.30 1.13
C GLY A 129 -10.52 3.24 1.61
N TRP A 130 -9.52 3.38 0.75
CA TRP A 130 -8.29 4.08 1.09
C TRP A 130 -8.50 5.54 1.51
N ASN A 131 -9.33 6.29 0.79
CA ASN A 131 -9.56 7.71 1.09
C ASN A 131 -10.18 7.92 2.47
N ALA A 132 -11.19 7.12 2.81
CA ALA A 132 -11.83 7.18 4.13
C ALA A 132 -10.84 6.79 5.23
N ASN A 133 -10.06 5.74 5.02
CA ASN A 133 -9.05 5.28 5.96
C ASN A 133 -7.91 6.28 6.15
N GLN A 134 -7.47 6.98 5.10
CA GLN A 134 -6.51 8.08 5.22
C GLN A 134 -7.06 9.21 6.08
N SER A 135 -8.28 9.66 5.82
CA SER A 135 -8.92 10.71 6.59
C SER A 135 -9.11 10.32 8.06
N LEU A 136 -9.54 9.08 8.31
CA LEU A 136 -9.70 8.54 9.66
C LEU A 136 -8.36 8.44 10.38
N GLY A 137 -7.29 8.01 9.68
CA GLY A 137 -5.94 7.96 10.23
C GLY A 137 -5.43 9.31 10.71
N MET A 138 -5.62 10.36 9.91
CA MET A 138 -5.30 11.72 10.29
C MET A 138 -6.08 12.19 11.53
N LEU A 139 -7.38 11.89 11.59
CA LEU A 139 -8.24 12.27 12.72
C LEU A 139 -7.87 11.52 14.01
N ILE A 140 -7.59 10.21 13.91
CA ILE A 140 -7.20 9.40 15.07
C ILE A 140 -5.84 9.87 15.60
N THR A 141 -4.83 10.02 14.75
CA THR A 141 -3.51 10.48 15.20
C THR A 141 -3.58 11.85 15.83
N ARG A 142 -4.36 12.78 15.27
CA ARG A 142 -4.57 14.09 15.88
C ARG A 142 -5.20 13.98 17.27
N ARG A 143 -6.22 13.17 17.45
CA ARG A 143 -6.86 12.95 18.76
C ARG A 143 -5.95 12.23 19.76
N MET A 144 -5.08 11.35 19.29
CA MET A 144 -4.05 10.72 20.12
C MET A 144 -3.04 11.77 20.62
N GLU A 145 -2.59 12.67 19.75
CA GLU A 145 -1.72 13.80 20.12
C GLU A 145 -2.38 14.67 21.20
N ASP A 146 -3.62 15.09 21.00
CA ASP A 146 -4.38 15.92 21.95
C ASP A 146 -4.55 15.26 23.33
N ARG A 147 -4.45 13.91 23.39
CA ARG A 147 -4.50 13.13 24.64
C ARG A 147 -3.12 12.72 25.18
N GLY A 148 -2.04 13.16 24.55
CA GLY A 148 -0.67 12.85 24.96
C GLY A 148 -0.27 11.38 24.80
N LEU A 149 -0.91 10.65 23.88
CA LEU A 149 -0.62 9.23 23.58
C LEU A 149 0.61 9.05 22.70
N GLY A 150 1.12 10.12 22.08
CA GLY A 150 2.35 10.12 21.32
C GLY A 150 2.31 9.22 20.08
N PRO A 151 1.37 9.41 19.13
CA PRO A 151 1.37 8.66 17.90
C PRO A 151 2.62 8.99 17.09
N LEU A 152 3.20 7.98 16.44
CA LEU A 152 4.37 8.13 15.55
C LEU A 152 3.98 8.13 14.09
N GLY A 153 2.80 7.59 13.75
CA GLY A 153 2.29 7.57 12.40
C GLY A 153 1.12 6.63 12.21
N PHE A 154 0.66 6.56 10.97
CA PHE A 154 -0.36 5.60 10.55
C PHE A 154 -0.10 5.15 9.10
N ILE A 155 -0.67 4.01 8.75
CA ILE A 155 -0.74 3.49 7.39
C ILE A 155 -2.17 3.05 7.10
N ALA A 156 -2.61 3.24 5.87
CA ALA A 156 -3.95 2.84 5.45
C ALA A 156 -3.91 2.15 4.08
N ASN A 157 -4.79 1.18 3.92
CA ASN A 157 -5.16 0.59 2.65
C ASN A 157 -6.69 0.64 2.48
N ASP A 158 -7.23 -0.07 1.50
CA ASP A 158 -8.68 -0.05 1.26
C ASP A 158 -9.49 -0.73 2.37
N TYR A 159 -8.90 -1.65 3.13
CA TYR A 159 -9.58 -2.49 4.09
C TYR A 159 -9.28 -2.12 5.54
N THR A 160 -8.11 -1.58 5.78
CA THR A 160 -7.55 -1.44 7.12
C THR A 160 -6.80 -0.13 7.27
N LEU A 161 -6.87 0.41 8.47
CA LEU A 161 -6.02 1.48 8.97
C LEU A 161 -5.26 0.94 10.19
N ALA A 162 -3.95 1.16 10.24
CA ALA A 162 -3.16 0.89 11.44
C ALA A 162 -2.45 2.15 11.92
N VAL A 163 -2.56 2.44 13.19
CA VAL A 163 -1.86 3.54 13.87
C VAL A 163 -0.83 2.93 14.82
N TRP A 164 0.31 3.57 15.00
CA TRP A 164 1.30 3.12 15.98
C TRP A 164 1.87 4.29 16.78
N GLY A 165 2.32 3.97 17.97
CA GLY A 165 2.87 4.94 18.92
C GLY A 165 3.74 4.28 19.99
N LEU A 166 4.17 5.10 20.95
CA LEU A 166 4.98 4.66 22.09
C LEU A 166 4.14 4.15 23.27
N LYS A 167 2.85 4.39 23.24
CA LYS A 167 1.92 4.02 24.30
C LYS A 167 0.72 3.28 23.70
N PRO A 168 0.13 2.35 24.45
CA PRO A 168 -1.11 1.71 24.04
C PRO A 168 -2.26 2.71 23.92
N VAL A 169 -3.18 2.46 22.98
CA VAL A 169 -4.38 3.27 22.71
C VAL A 169 -5.57 2.69 23.45
#